data_df9ab36a88ff47ce90213b44d2fb3363
#
_entry.id   df9ab36a88ff47ce90213b44d2fb3363
#
_cell.length_a   1.000
_cell.length_b   1.000
_cell.length_c   1.000
_cell.angle_alpha   90.00
_cell.angle_beta   90.00
_cell.angle_gamma   90.00
#
_symmetry.space_group_name_H-M   'P 1'
#
loop_
_entity.id
_entity.type
_entity.pdbx_description
1 polymer ?
#
loop_
_entity_poly.entity_id
_entity_poly.type
_entity_poly.pdbx_seq_one_letter_code
_entity_poly.pdbx_strand_id
1 'polypeptide(L)'
;DQLNTALLRRVDDILPEQPRWQGLRVLAADASKVRLTLLDREGRRGVREATLFGLFQPGIELFDSLILHSPQVGERQMLFERLDRLDRQDLLVLDRGYPGAWLVASLLHRGIPFCMRCDSASTFTAITQFMRSGIDEAVVTLPPPNRRDAADYECPRHASTVRLIRQVTPTGKVRVLMTSLLDPDRYPAPAFTDLYHRRWRIEEAFKRLKHRLSLEHTSGLTWLAACQDVGAKMVCDNLNALATYLATEHFIEPESPWRINRTLAFSHLRRLLPRVFTGRLRLTSRIVAELFSEIVLNLQRFIPNRSRPRLVRPKPHQSHAYKQVP
;
A
#
# COMPACT_ATOMS: atom_id res chain seq x y z
N ASP A 1 -6.17 4.52 14.55
CA ASP A 1 -4.80 3.99 14.57
C ASP A 1 -4.58 2.90 15.63
N GLN A 2 -4.98 3.11 16.89
CA GLN A 2 -4.76 2.14 17.97
C GLN A 2 -5.34 0.76 17.67
N LEU A 3 -6.57 0.68 17.18
CA LEU A 3 -7.22 -0.59 16.85
C LEU A 3 -6.48 -1.33 15.71
N ASN A 4 -6.03 -0.61 14.68
CA ASN A 4 -5.24 -1.22 13.60
C ASN A 4 -3.87 -1.69 14.12
N THR A 5 -3.22 -0.90 14.96
CA THR A 5 -1.93 -1.31 15.57
C THR A 5 -2.10 -2.57 16.44
N ALA A 6 -3.19 -2.69 17.20
CA ALA A 6 -3.50 -3.88 17.96
C ALA A 6 -3.79 -5.09 17.06
N LEU A 7 -4.51 -4.88 15.94
CA LEU A 7 -4.76 -5.92 14.94
C LEU A 7 -3.45 -6.43 14.34
N LEU A 8 -2.58 -5.53 13.88
CA LEU A 8 -1.32 -5.90 13.23
C LEU A 8 -0.39 -6.68 14.18
N ARG A 9 -0.28 -6.27 15.44
CA ARG A 9 0.48 -7.04 16.44
C ARG A 9 -0.04 -8.47 16.57
N ARG A 10 -1.37 -8.65 16.56
CA ARG A 10 -1.97 -9.99 16.61
C ARG A 10 -1.76 -10.77 15.32
N VAL A 11 -1.69 -10.09 14.17
CA VAL A 11 -1.35 -10.74 12.89
C VAL A 11 0.06 -11.30 12.93
N ASP A 12 1.03 -10.59 13.47
CA ASP A 12 2.40 -11.08 13.64
C ASP A 12 2.46 -12.32 14.53
N ASP A 13 1.66 -12.38 15.61
CA ASP A 13 1.55 -13.55 16.50
C ASP A 13 0.88 -14.76 15.81
N ILE A 14 -0.17 -14.53 15.01
CA ILE A 14 -1.00 -15.58 14.38
C ILE A 14 -0.37 -16.12 13.10
N LEU A 15 0.34 -15.26 12.36
CA LEU A 15 0.96 -15.55 11.08
C LEU A 15 2.47 -15.32 11.15
N PRO A 16 3.23 -16.13 11.93
CA PRO A 16 4.67 -15.95 12.07
C PRO A 16 5.40 -16.16 10.74
N GLU A 17 4.83 -16.98 9.85
CA GLU A 17 5.37 -17.28 8.51
C GLU A 17 4.70 -16.42 7.42
N GLN A 18 4.47 -15.13 7.68
CA GLN A 18 3.94 -14.23 6.66
C GLN A 18 4.81 -14.24 5.39
N PRO A 19 4.19 -14.07 4.20
CA PRO A 19 4.94 -14.01 2.95
C PRO A 19 5.99 -12.90 2.99
N ARG A 20 7.26 -13.30 2.92
CA ARG A 20 8.42 -12.40 2.85
C ARG A 20 9.07 -12.51 1.49
N TRP A 21 9.73 -11.44 1.06
CA TRP A 21 10.57 -11.45 -0.12
C TRP A 21 12.03 -11.46 0.33
N GLN A 22 12.74 -12.56 0.06
CA GLN A 22 14.14 -12.74 0.49
C GLN A 22 14.35 -12.46 1.99
N GLY A 23 13.40 -12.86 2.83
CA GLY A 23 13.43 -12.64 4.27
C GLY A 23 12.90 -11.28 4.73
N LEU A 24 12.57 -10.36 3.82
CA LEU A 24 12.10 -9.00 4.12
C LEU A 24 10.56 -8.90 4.03
N ARG A 25 9.94 -8.15 4.93
CA ARG A 25 8.53 -7.76 4.86
C ARG A 25 8.36 -6.66 3.82
N VAL A 26 7.60 -6.91 2.78
CA VAL A 26 7.39 -5.93 1.70
C VAL A 26 6.28 -4.96 2.08
N LEU A 27 6.56 -3.67 1.96
CA LEU A 27 5.62 -2.57 2.15
C LEU A 27 5.59 -1.69 0.91
N ALA A 28 4.42 -1.52 0.31
CA ALA A 28 4.19 -0.55 -0.75
C ALA A 28 3.68 0.76 -0.13
N ALA A 29 4.25 1.89 -0.55
CA ALA A 29 3.73 3.22 -0.21
C ALA A 29 3.14 3.88 -1.45
N ASP A 30 1.98 4.50 -1.28
CA ASP A 30 1.31 5.24 -2.35
C ASP A 30 0.30 6.22 -1.75
N ALA A 31 -0.13 7.19 -2.55
CA ALA A 31 -1.17 8.12 -2.16
C ALA A 31 -2.31 8.19 -3.18
N SER A 32 -3.48 8.51 -2.72
CA SER A 32 -4.67 8.60 -3.56
C SER A 32 -5.54 9.79 -3.16
N LYS A 33 -5.89 10.63 -4.12
CA LYS A 33 -6.82 11.74 -3.88
C LYS A 33 -8.21 11.23 -3.54
N VAL A 34 -8.84 11.84 -2.55
CA VAL A 34 -10.22 11.59 -2.12
C VAL A 34 -10.98 12.92 -2.02
N ARG A 35 -12.29 12.85 -2.19
CA ARG A 35 -13.18 14.01 -2.12
C ARG A 35 -14.18 13.77 -0.98
N LEU A 36 -14.08 14.59 0.04
CA LEU A 36 -14.88 14.48 1.26
C LEU A 36 -15.83 15.66 1.39
N THR A 37 -17.04 15.42 1.87
CA THR A 37 -17.95 16.50 2.22
C THR A 37 -17.68 16.92 3.66
N LEU A 38 -17.14 18.14 3.85
CA LEU A 38 -16.73 18.65 5.15
C LEU A 38 -17.30 20.08 5.36
N LEU A 39 -17.34 20.52 6.62
CA LEU A 39 -17.55 21.91 6.97
C LEU A 39 -16.26 22.72 6.81
N ASP A 40 -16.38 23.95 6.36
CA ASP A 40 -15.30 24.94 6.42
C ASP A 40 -15.27 25.64 7.80
N ARG A 41 -14.36 26.62 7.95
CA ARG A 41 -14.22 27.37 9.21
C ARG A 41 -15.46 28.21 9.53
N GLU A 42 -16.23 28.58 8.51
CA GLU A 42 -17.48 29.33 8.64
C GLU A 42 -18.72 28.44 8.80
N GLY A 43 -18.52 27.11 8.93
CA GLY A 43 -19.60 26.14 9.09
C GLY A 43 -20.36 25.81 7.80
N ARG A 44 -19.86 26.24 6.62
CA ARG A 44 -20.51 25.94 5.34
C ARG A 44 -20.07 24.57 4.85
N ARG A 45 -21.05 23.77 4.44
CA ARG A 45 -20.83 22.44 3.88
C ARG A 45 -20.31 22.53 2.44
N GLY A 46 -19.23 21.81 2.15
CA GLY A 46 -18.66 21.76 0.80
C GLY A 46 -17.80 20.53 0.56
N VAL A 47 -17.54 20.24 -0.71
CA VAL A 47 -16.61 19.17 -1.11
C VAL A 47 -15.19 19.68 -0.99
N ARG A 48 -14.35 18.91 -0.28
CA ARG A 48 -12.93 19.20 -0.08
C ARG A 48 -12.08 18.04 -0.61
N GLU A 49 -11.00 18.38 -1.28
CA GLU A 49 -9.98 17.39 -1.61
C GLU A 49 -9.13 17.11 -0.39
N ALA A 50 -8.75 15.85 -0.25
CA ALA A 50 -7.75 15.37 0.70
C ALA A 50 -6.87 14.33 0.00
N THR A 51 -5.71 14.06 0.54
CA THR A 51 -4.82 13.01 0.09
C THR A 51 -4.81 11.88 1.11
N LEU A 52 -5.13 10.68 0.66
CA LEU A 52 -5.09 9.47 1.46
C LEU A 52 -3.75 8.78 1.21
N PHE A 53 -2.89 8.74 2.20
CA PHE A 53 -1.61 8.05 2.15
C PHE A 53 -1.73 6.67 2.80
N GLY A 54 -1.15 5.64 2.18
CA GLY A 54 -1.15 4.28 2.70
C GLY A 54 0.23 3.62 2.68
N LEU A 55 0.53 2.88 3.76
CA LEU A 55 1.51 1.81 3.76
C LEU A 55 0.77 0.49 3.74
N PHE A 56 1.14 -0.40 2.84
CA PHE A 56 0.38 -1.60 2.52
C PHE A 56 1.29 -2.81 2.37
N GLN A 57 0.92 -3.93 2.93
CA GLN A 57 1.62 -5.22 2.81
C GLN A 57 1.02 -6.03 1.66
N PRO A 58 1.65 -6.08 0.48
CA PRO A 58 1.08 -6.78 -0.68
C PRO A 58 0.94 -8.30 -0.50
N GLY A 59 1.74 -8.90 0.39
CA GLY A 59 1.75 -10.35 0.62
C GLY A 59 0.44 -10.86 1.22
N ILE A 60 -0.05 -10.19 2.24
CA ILE A 60 -1.29 -10.52 2.97
C ILE A 60 -2.41 -9.50 2.74
N GLU A 61 -2.13 -8.48 1.93
CA GLU A 61 -3.05 -7.41 1.52
C GLU A 61 -3.64 -6.59 2.68
N LEU A 62 -2.83 -6.29 3.69
CA LEU A 62 -3.19 -5.46 4.83
C LEU A 62 -2.61 -4.04 4.71
N PHE A 63 -3.38 -3.04 5.13
CA PHE A 63 -2.85 -1.71 5.38
C PHE A 63 -2.12 -1.68 6.73
N ASP A 64 -0.82 -1.39 6.70
CA ASP A 64 -0.06 -1.06 7.91
C ASP A 64 -0.53 0.27 8.48
N SER A 65 -0.68 1.27 7.61
CA SER A 65 -1.28 2.55 7.97
C SER A 65 -2.05 3.17 6.80
N LEU A 66 -3.07 3.97 7.14
CA LEU A 66 -3.89 4.70 6.18
C LEU A 66 -4.31 6.04 6.80
N ILE A 67 -3.83 7.15 6.22
CA ILE A 67 -3.93 8.46 6.84
C ILE A 67 -4.40 9.51 5.85
N LEU A 68 -5.30 10.36 6.30
CA LEU A 68 -5.72 11.55 5.56
C LEU A 68 -4.76 12.70 5.81
N HIS A 69 -4.33 13.33 4.72
CA HIS A 69 -3.53 14.54 4.72
C HIS A 69 -4.22 15.65 3.93
N SER A 70 -3.82 16.88 4.23
CA SER A 70 -4.13 18.03 3.37
C SER A 70 -3.57 17.79 1.95
N PRO A 71 -4.26 18.24 0.90
CA PRO A 71 -3.81 18.02 -0.48
C PRO A 71 -2.49 18.73 -0.83
N GLN A 72 -2.03 19.67 0.03
CA GLN A 72 -0.76 20.38 -0.13
C GLN A 72 0.46 19.58 0.37
N VAL A 73 0.26 18.54 1.18
CA VAL A 73 1.36 17.72 1.69
C VAL A 73 1.85 16.80 0.58
N GLY A 74 3.16 16.79 0.33
CA GLY A 74 3.77 15.91 -0.67
C GLY A 74 3.87 14.46 -0.19
N GLU A 75 3.81 13.49 -1.12
CA GLU A 75 3.83 12.05 -0.80
C GLU A 75 5.11 11.64 -0.05
N ARG A 76 6.26 12.22 -0.39
CA ARG A 76 7.53 11.96 0.31
C ARG A 76 7.48 12.41 1.77
N GLN A 77 6.81 13.54 2.05
CA GLN A 77 6.61 14.02 3.41
C GLN A 77 5.69 13.08 4.19
N MET A 78 4.62 12.60 3.58
CA MET A 78 3.70 11.64 4.20
C MET A 78 4.41 10.32 4.55
N LEU A 79 5.30 9.85 3.67
CA LEU A 79 6.14 8.68 3.94
C LEU A 79 7.13 8.95 5.07
N PHE A 80 7.80 10.11 5.05
CA PHE A 80 8.78 10.49 6.08
C PHE A 80 8.18 10.44 7.49
N GLU A 81 6.95 10.92 7.66
CA GLU A 81 6.22 10.88 8.93
C GLU A 81 5.92 9.44 9.44
N ARG A 82 6.19 8.43 8.63
CA ARG A 82 5.96 7.02 8.96
C ARG A 82 7.24 6.21 9.14
N LEU A 83 8.40 6.76 8.80
CA LEU A 83 9.68 6.02 8.83
C LEU A 83 10.04 5.48 10.22
N ASP A 84 9.62 6.15 11.29
CA ASP A 84 9.88 5.69 12.67
C ASP A 84 9.13 4.40 13.04
N ARG A 85 8.18 3.94 12.20
CA ARG A 85 7.45 2.69 12.37
C ARG A 85 8.07 1.52 11.60
N LEU A 86 9.11 1.80 10.84
CA LEU A 86 9.77 0.85 9.95
C LEU A 86 11.15 0.49 10.48
N ASP A 87 11.58 -0.72 10.16
CA ASP A 87 12.88 -1.21 10.57
C ASP A 87 13.65 -1.90 9.43
N ARG A 88 14.77 -2.55 9.77
CA ARG A 88 15.65 -3.21 8.82
C ARG A 88 15.04 -4.45 8.15
N GLN A 89 13.94 -4.97 8.65
CA GLN A 89 13.24 -6.10 8.07
C GLN A 89 12.16 -5.66 7.07
N ASP A 90 11.89 -4.35 6.96
CA ASP A 90 10.90 -3.77 6.08
C ASP A 90 11.52 -3.33 4.76
N LEU A 91 11.02 -3.85 3.65
CA LEU A 91 11.42 -3.44 2.31
C LEU A 91 10.36 -2.53 1.71
N LEU A 92 10.67 -1.24 1.60
CA LEU A 92 9.80 -0.27 0.94
C LEU A 92 9.86 -0.41 -0.58
N VAL A 93 8.70 -0.56 -1.22
CA VAL A 93 8.58 -0.54 -2.68
C VAL A 93 7.82 0.70 -3.12
N LEU A 94 8.51 1.60 -3.81
CA LEU A 94 8.08 2.97 -4.07
C LEU A 94 8.02 3.27 -5.57
N ASP A 95 7.11 4.16 -5.95
CA ASP A 95 6.98 4.58 -7.34
C ASP A 95 7.98 5.66 -7.75
N ARG A 96 7.84 6.17 -8.98
CA ARG A 96 8.72 7.19 -9.56
C ARG A 96 8.59 8.58 -8.91
N GLY A 97 7.60 8.82 -8.09
CA GLY A 97 7.40 10.06 -7.35
C GLY A 97 8.33 10.20 -6.14
N TYR A 98 8.87 9.09 -5.65
CA TYR A 98 9.66 9.07 -4.40
C TYR A 98 11.16 9.37 -4.54
N PRO A 99 11.89 9.02 -5.62
CA PRO A 99 13.33 9.28 -5.66
C PRO A 99 13.69 10.73 -5.34
N GLY A 100 14.53 10.89 -4.31
CA GLY A 100 15.02 12.18 -3.83
C GLY A 100 16.20 11.98 -2.88
N ALA A 101 17.22 12.87 -2.95
CA ALA A 101 18.47 12.69 -2.23
C ALA A 101 18.28 12.57 -0.72
N TRP A 102 17.45 13.43 -0.13
CA TRP A 102 17.17 13.41 1.31
C TRP A 102 16.41 12.15 1.75
N LEU A 103 15.45 11.67 0.94
CA LEU A 103 14.71 10.46 1.30
C LEU A 103 15.60 9.22 1.23
N VAL A 104 16.44 9.11 0.18
CA VAL A 104 17.43 8.03 0.07
C VAL A 104 18.40 8.07 1.26
N ALA A 105 18.94 9.26 1.60
CA ALA A 105 19.83 9.42 2.75
C ALA A 105 19.15 9.06 4.08
N SER A 106 17.88 9.46 4.29
CA SER A 106 17.10 9.13 5.48
C SER A 106 16.86 7.62 5.60
N LEU A 107 16.49 6.94 4.51
CA LEU A 107 16.25 5.50 4.50
C LEU A 107 17.53 4.71 4.78
N LEU A 108 18.65 5.08 4.14
CA LEU A 108 19.95 4.45 4.37
C LEU A 108 20.42 4.66 5.81
N HIS A 109 20.28 5.87 6.35
CA HIS A 109 20.66 6.20 7.72
C HIS A 109 19.89 5.36 8.76
N ARG A 110 18.59 5.17 8.53
CA ARG A 110 17.72 4.34 9.37
C ARG A 110 17.90 2.84 9.12
N GLY A 111 18.65 2.47 8.08
CA GLY A 111 18.86 1.09 7.67
C GLY A 111 17.60 0.43 7.09
N ILE A 112 16.63 1.21 6.57
CA ILE A 112 15.39 0.73 5.97
C ILE A 112 15.66 0.36 4.50
N PRO A 113 15.56 -0.92 4.10
CA PRO A 113 15.69 -1.34 2.72
C PRO A 113 14.62 -0.73 1.82
N PHE A 114 14.99 -0.41 0.58
CA PHE A 114 14.04 0.10 -0.40
C PHE A 114 14.31 -0.39 -1.82
N CYS A 115 13.26 -0.36 -2.64
CA CYS A 115 13.28 -0.50 -4.08
C CYS A 115 12.38 0.59 -4.68
N MET A 116 12.95 1.54 -5.41
CA MET A 116 12.26 2.67 -6.02
C MET A 116 12.34 2.61 -7.53
N ARG A 117 11.24 2.90 -8.22
CA ARG A 117 11.30 3.12 -9.65
C ARG A 117 11.84 4.51 -9.94
N CYS A 118 12.77 4.57 -10.89
CA CYS A 118 13.26 5.82 -11.46
C CYS A 118 12.79 5.97 -12.92
N ASP A 119 12.75 7.17 -13.42
CA ASP A 119 12.51 7.46 -14.84
C ASP A 119 13.56 8.41 -15.41
N SER A 120 13.46 8.71 -16.69
CA SER A 120 14.39 9.58 -17.41
C SER A 120 14.37 11.05 -16.94
N ALA A 121 13.32 11.46 -16.22
CA ALA A 121 13.19 12.78 -15.60
C ALA A 121 13.76 12.83 -14.19
N SER A 122 14.51 11.80 -13.77
CA SER A 122 15.15 11.76 -12.45
C SER A 122 16.14 12.93 -12.30
N THR A 123 16.15 13.51 -11.10
CA THR A 123 17.11 14.55 -10.70
C THR A 123 18.54 14.04 -10.56
N PHE A 124 18.75 12.71 -10.58
CA PHE A 124 20.04 12.07 -10.44
C PHE A 124 20.70 11.82 -11.79
N THR A 125 21.80 12.52 -12.09
CA THR A 125 22.58 12.33 -13.33
C THR A 125 23.03 10.89 -13.51
N ALA A 126 23.38 10.19 -12.42
CA ALA A 126 23.78 8.79 -12.44
C ALA A 126 22.71 7.87 -13.05
N ILE A 127 21.43 8.12 -12.80
CA ILE A 127 20.31 7.35 -13.37
C ILE A 127 20.22 7.60 -14.89
N THR A 128 20.35 8.84 -15.32
CA THR A 128 20.32 9.19 -16.75
C THR A 128 21.49 8.58 -17.51
N GLN A 129 22.70 8.58 -16.91
CA GLN A 129 23.88 7.93 -17.45
C GLN A 129 23.70 6.41 -17.54
N PHE A 130 23.20 5.79 -16.49
CA PHE A 130 22.89 4.35 -16.46
C PHE A 130 21.85 3.95 -17.51
N MET A 131 20.83 4.76 -17.71
CA MET A 131 19.83 4.49 -18.76
C MET A 131 20.44 4.50 -20.16
N ARG A 132 21.41 5.37 -20.41
CA ARG A 132 22.09 5.52 -21.72
C ARG A 132 23.18 4.46 -21.94
N SER A 133 23.79 3.94 -20.87
CA SER A 133 24.90 2.98 -20.97
C SER A 133 24.52 1.64 -21.58
N GLY A 134 23.26 1.26 -21.52
CA GLY A 134 22.80 -0.06 -21.95
C GLY A 134 23.10 -1.20 -20.94
N ILE A 135 23.82 -0.91 -19.84
CA ILE A 135 24.19 -1.89 -18.81
C ILE A 135 22.93 -2.34 -18.06
N ASP A 136 22.87 -3.61 -17.67
CA ASP A 136 21.71 -4.17 -16.98
C ASP A 136 21.71 -3.88 -15.47
N GLU A 137 22.90 -3.72 -14.89
CA GLU A 137 23.07 -3.51 -13.46
C GLU A 137 24.35 -2.70 -13.15
N ALA A 138 24.28 -1.83 -12.16
CA ALA A 138 25.43 -1.06 -11.67
C ALA A 138 25.22 -0.59 -10.23
N VAL A 139 26.32 -0.56 -9.46
CA VAL A 139 26.36 0.17 -8.18
C VAL A 139 26.87 1.58 -8.48
N VAL A 140 26.12 2.57 -8.02
CA VAL A 140 26.40 3.99 -8.27
C VAL A 140 26.37 4.81 -6.99
N THR A 141 27.05 5.95 -7.03
CA THR A 141 27.02 6.92 -5.94
C THR A 141 26.12 8.10 -6.33
N LEU A 142 25.15 8.41 -5.49
CA LEU A 142 24.28 9.56 -5.63
C LEU A 142 24.85 10.76 -4.86
N PRO A 143 24.62 12.00 -5.33
CA PRO A 143 25.05 13.20 -4.62
C PRO A 143 24.33 13.30 -3.25
N PRO A 144 24.98 13.95 -2.27
CA PRO A 144 24.37 14.21 -0.97
C PRO A 144 23.13 15.11 -1.11
N PRO A 145 22.21 15.06 -0.13
CA PRO A 145 21.11 16.03 -0.06
C PRO A 145 21.67 17.45 0.09
N ASN A 146 20.91 18.43 -0.37
CA ASN A 146 21.28 19.82 -0.13
C ASN A 146 21.23 20.15 1.38
N ARG A 147 21.84 21.29 1.77
CA ARG A 147 21.96 21.66 3.18
C ARG A 147 20.60 21.85 3.88
N ARG A 148 19.64 22.43 3.17
CA ARG A 148 18.31 22.68 3.72
C ARG A 148 17.55 21.37 3.95
N ASP A 149 17.47 20.51 2.93
CA ASP A 149 16.78 19.23 3.06
C ASP A 149 17.42 18.34 4.14
N ALA A 150 18.76 18.35 4.24
CA ALA A 150 19.46 17.58 5.27
C ALA A 150 19.10 18.05 6.68
N ALA A 151 18.93 19.36 6.88
CA ALA A 151 18.50 19.93 8.16
C ALA A 151 17.00 19.67 8.43
N ASP A 152 16.15 19.90 7.43
CA ASP A 152 14.68 19.75 7.58
C ASP A 152 14.28 18.28 7.85
N TYR A 153 15.01 17.30 7.30
CA TYR A 153 14.73 15.86 7.44
C TYR A 153 15.74 15.12 8.33
N GLU A 154 16.57 15.82 9.07
CA GLU A 154 17.54 15.25 10.01
C GLU A 154 18.34 14.07 9.43
N CYS A 155 18.77 14.19 8.17
CA CYS A 155 19.48 13.13 7.48
C CYS A 155 20.94 13.47 7.21
N PRO A 156 21.83 12.45 7.11
CA PRO A 156 23.24 12.67 6.84
C PRO A 156 23.48 13.36 5.49
N ARG A 157 24.44 14.29 5.48
CA ARG A 157 24.84 15.02 4.27
C ARG A 157 26.11 14.41 3.67
N HIS A 158 26.00 13.15 3.28
CA HIS A 158 27.07 12.46 2.53
C HIS A 158 26.49 11.79 1.29
N ALA A 159 27.36 11.37 0.38
CA ALA A 159 26.97 10.63 -0.81
C ALA A 159 26.36 9.28 -0.44
N SER A 160 25.38 8.85 -1.20
CA SER A 160 24.63 7.61 -0.98
C SER A 160 24.97 6.57 -2.04
N THR A 161 25.35 5.37 -1.62
CA THR A 161 25.59 4.25 -2.54
C THR A 161 24.30 3.45 -2.73
N VAL A 162 23.94 3.23 -3.99
CA VAL A 162 22.74 2.46 -4.38
C VAL A 162 23.03 1.57 -5.57
N ARG A 163 22.23 0.55 -5.76
CA ARG A 163 22.28 -0.33 -6.92
C ARG A 163 21.14 0.04 -7.89
N LEU A 164 21.48 0.13 -9.16
CA LEU A 164 20.55 0.37 -10.27
C LEU A 164 20.36 -0.93 -11.04
N ILE A 165 19.12 -1.27 -11.35
CA ILE A 165 18.74 -2.48 -12.08
C ILE A 165 17.86 -2.06 -13.26
N ARG A 166 18.25 -2.47 -14.48
CA ARG A 166 17.48 -2.28 -15.70
C ARG A 166 16.42 -3.36 -15.81
N GLN A 167 15.22 -2.96 -16.13
CA GLN A 167 14.14 -3.87 -16.48
C GLN A 167 13.55 -3.50 -17.84
N VAL A 168 13.38 -4.49 -18.70
CA VAL A 168 12.68 -4.33 -19.97
C VAL A 168 11.29 -4.93 -19.85
N THR A 169 10.26 -4.11 -20.05
CA THR A 169 8.87 -4.60 -20.04
C THR A 169 8.59 -5.43 -21.29
N PRO A 170 7.52 -6.28 -21.30
CA PRO A 170 7.12 -7.03 -22.49
C PRO A 170 6.85 -6.15 -23.72
N THR A 171 6.58 -4.86 -23.52
CA THR A 171 6.38 -3.87 -24.59
C THR A 171 7.67 -3.17 -25.00
N GLY A 172 8.85 -3.63 -24.56
CA GLY A 172 10.16 -3.04 -24.89
C GLY A 172 10.50 -1.75 -24.12
N LYS A 173 9.64 -1.31 -23.20
CA LYS A 173 9.91 -0.09 -22.41
C LYS A 173 10.92 -0.38 -21.29
N VAL A 174 11.98 0.42 -21.25
CA VAL A 174 12.99 0.36 -20.19
C VAL A 174 12.47 1.04 -18.92
N ARG A 175 12.68 0.37 -17.79
CA ARG A 175 12.52 0.90 -16.43
C ARG A 175 13.82 0.74 -15.68
N VAL A 176 14.10 1.63 -14.76
CA VAL A 176 15.22 1.52 -13.84
C VAL A 176 14.66 1.42 -12.42
N LEU A 177 15.13 0.40 -11.68
CA LEU A 177 14.89 0.28 -10.25
C LEU A 177 16.17 0.69 -9.52
N MET A 178 16.02 1.50 -8.49
CA MET A 178 17.07 1.90 -7.57
C MET A 178 16.82 1.23 -6.22
N THR A 179 17.83 0.58 -5.66
CA THR A 179 17.69 -0.15 -4.41
C THR A 179 18.90 0.01 -3.50
N SER A 180 18.69 -0.09 -2.19
CA SER A 180 19.74 -0.18 -1.17
C SER A 180 20.30 -1.60 -1.02
N LEU A 181 19.71 -2.62 -1.67
CA LEU A 181 20.11 -4.01 -1.59
C LEU A 181 21.26 -4.26 -2.58
N LEU A 182 22.50 -4.12 -2.12
CA LEU A 182 23.69 -4.08 -2.98
C LEU A 182 24.20 -5.47 -3.40
N ASP A 183 23.95 -6.49 -2.59
CA ASP A 183 24.45 -7.87 -2.82
C ASP A 183 23.66 -8.56 -3.93
N PRO A 184 24.28 -8.85 -5.12
CA PRO A 184 23.58 -9.49 -6.23
C PRO A 184 23.32 -10.98 -6.03
N ASP A 185 24.11 -11.65 -5.21
CA ASP A 185 23.96 -13.08 -4.95
C ASP A 185 22.74 -13.33 -4.05
N ARG A 186 22.59 -12.50 -3.03
CA ARG A 186 21.45 -12.55 -2.14
C ARG A 186 20.18 -11.97 -2.77
N TYR A 187 20.31 -10.94 -3.61
CA TYR A 187 19.18 -10.22 -4.22
C TYR A 187 19.36 -10.15 -5.74
N PRO A 188 19.15 -11.27 -6.47
CA PRO A 188 19.39 -11.30 -7.91
C PRO A 188 18.45 -10.37 -8.68
N ALA A 189 18.99 -9.65 -9.69
CA ALA A 189 18.27 -8.63 -10.45
C ALA A 189 16.91 -9.11 -11.03
N PRO A 190 16.77 -10.35 -11.56
CA PRO A 190 15.48 -10.84 -12.06
C PRO A 190 14.37 -10.87 -11.00
N ALA A 191 14.69 -11.11 -9.73
CA ALA A 191 13.71 -11.18 -8.64
C ALA A 191 13.02 -9.84 -8.36
N PHE A 192 13.64 -8.72 -8.74
CA PHE A 192 13.06 -7.38 -8.56
C PHE A 192 11.87 -7.11 -9.50
N THR A 193 11.71 -7.85 -10.58
CA THR A 193 10.56 -7.71 -11.48
C THR A 193 9.27 -8.07 -10.76
N ASP A 194 9.23 -9.24 -10.12
CA ASP A 194 8.08 -9.69 -9.35
C ASP A 194 7.86 -8.81 -8.11
N LEU A 195 8.94 -8.48 -7.38
CA LEU A 195 8.88 -7.57 -6.25
C LEU A 195 8.19 -6.25 -6.62
N TYR A 196 8.67 -5.59 -7.67
CA TYR A 196 8.12 -4.30 -8.07
C TYR A 196 6.68 -4.42 -8.60
N HIS A 197 6.34 -5.54 -9.22
CA HIS A 197 4.97 -5.80 -9.67
C HIS A 197 3.99 -5.85 -8.49
N ARG A 198 4.39 -6.36 -7.34
CA ARG A 198 3.54 -6.41 -6.12
C ARG A 198 3.10 -5.03 -5.63
N ARG A 199 3.83 -3.96 -5.93
CA ARG A 199 3.44 -2.58 -5.58
C ARG A 199 2.04 -2.23 -6.09
N TRP A 200 1.65 -2.71 -7.27
CA TRP A 200 0.34 -2.39 -7.86
C TRP A 200 -0.84 -2.84 -7.01
N ARG A 201 -0.64 -3.74 -6.07
CA ARG A 201 -1.71 -4.19 -5.17
C ARG A 201 -2.24 -3.08 -4.27
N ILE A 202 -1.45 -2.08 -3.92
CA ILE A 202 -1.92 -0.92 -3.14
C ILE A 202 -2.94 -0.09 -3.94
N GLU A 203 -2.74 0.05 -5.26
CA GLU A 203 -3.70 0.75 -6.12
C GLU A 203 -5.06 0.03 -6.17
N GLU A 204 -5.04 -1.31 -6.21
CA GLU A 204 -6.26 -2.11 -6.12
C GLU A 204 -6.90 -2.02 -4.71
N ALA A 205 -6.08 -1.93 -3.66
CA ALA A 205 -6.56 -1.72 -2.30
C ALA A 205 -7.26 -0.35 -2.15
N PHE A 206 -6.71 0.72 -2.70
CA PHE A 206 -7.39 2.03 -2.74
C PHE A 206 -8.71 1.98 -3.53
N LYS A 207 -8.77 1.24 -4.65
CA LYS A 207 -10.02 1.05 -5.39
C LYS A 207 -11.06 0.31 -4.56
N ARG A 208 -10.66 -0.72 -3.80
CA ARG A 208 -11.56 -1.44 -2.87
C ARG A 208 -12.16 -0.49 -1.83
N LEU A 209 -11.31 0.29 -1.16
CA LEU A 209 -11.75 1.26 -0.16
C LEU A 209 -12.73 2.28 -0.75
N LYS A 210 -12.41 2.86 -1.91
CA LYS A 210 -13.24 3.89 -2.56
C LYS A 210 -14.59 3.34 -3.02
N HIS A 211 -14.60 2.17 -3.65
CA HIS A 211 -15.81 1.67 -4.31
C HIS A 211 -16.61 0.70 -3.44
N ARG A 212 -15.97 -0.18 -2.67
CA ARG A 212 -16.69 -1.18 -1.86
C ARG A 212 -17.03 -0.68 -0.46
N LEU A 213 -16.11 0.07 0.15
CA LEU A 213 -16.30 0.64 1.47
C LEU A 213 -16.82 2.09 1.42
N SER A 214 -17.10 2.60 0.21
CA SER A 214 -17.60 3.96 0.03
C SER A 214 -16.78 4.98 0.83
N LEU A 215 -15.46 4.95 0.64
CA LEU A 215 -14.50 5.69 1.47
C LEU A 215 -14.82 7.19 1.57
N GLU A 216 -15.30 7.78 0.48
CA GLU A 216 -15.63 9.20 0.38
C GLU A 216 -16.95 9.58 1.05
N HIS A 217 -17.74 8.59 1.52
CA HIS A 217 -18.95 8.81 2.32
C HIS A 217 -18.58 8.75 3.80
N THR A 218 -18.69 9.89 4.47
CA THR A 218 -18.34 10.03 5.90
C THR A 218 -19.59 10.08 6.77
N SER A 219 -19.47 9.65 8.03
CA SER A 219 -20.55 9.69 9.02
C SER A 219 -20.74 11.07 9.64
N GLY A 220 -19.75 11.96 9.46
CA GLY A 220 -19.79 13.32 9.96
C GLY A 220 -19.09 14.31 9.02
N LEU A 221 -19.21 15.59 9.31
CA LEU A 221 -18.73 16.70 8.47
C LEU A 221 -17.42 17.31 8.96
N THR A 222 -16.85 16.81 10.06
CA THR A 222 -15.58 17.32 10.57
C THR A 222 -14.41 16.50 10.02
N TRP A 223 -13.23 17.11 9.96
CA TRP A 223 -11.99 16.39 9.61
C TRP A 223 -11.74 15.20 10.53
N LEU A 224 -11.98 15.34 11.83
CA LEU A 224 -11.82 14.28 12.81
C LEU A 224 -12.76 13.09 12.50
N ALA A 225 -14.02 13.35 12.18
CA ALA A 225 -14.98 12.31 11.80
C ALA A 225 -14.54 11.59 10.52
N ALA A 226 -14.02 12.32 9.53
CA ALA A 226 -13.47 11.71 8.32
C ALA A 226 -12.27 10.82 8.63
N CYS A 227 -11.34 11.25 9.50
CA CYS A 227 -10.21 10.42 9.94
C CYS A 227 -10.67 9.15 10.67
N GLN A 228 -11.68 9.25 11.53
CA GLN A 228 -12.26 8.11 12.23
C GLN A 228 -12.91 7.11 11.26
N ASP A 229 -13.67 7.60 10.28
CA ASP A 229 -14.29 6.76 9.25
C ASP A 229 -13.25 6.04 8.38
N VAL A 230 -12.18 6.75 7.98
CA VAL A 230 -11.07 6.15 7.24
C VAL A 230 -10.41 5.04 8.07
N GLY A 231 -10.13 5.30 9.36
CA GLY A 231 -9.57 4.30 10.26
C GLY A 231 -10.47 3.07 10.43
N ALA A 232 -11.78 3.27 10.60
CA ALA A 232 -12.74 2.18 10.72
C ALA A 232 -12.81 1.34 9.43
N LYS A 233 -12.84 1.99 8.26
CA LYS A 233 -12.86 1.32 6.96
C LYS A 233 -11.56 0.55 6.67
N MET A 234 -10.42 1.09 7.09
CA MET A 234 -9.13 0.39 7.04
C MET A 234 -9.17 -0.90 7.86
N VAL A 235 -9.64 -0.84 9.10
CA VAL A 235 -9.75 -2.05 9.96
C VAL A 235 -10.71 -3.06 9.34
N CYS A 236 -11.83 -2.63 8.79
CA CYS A 236 -12.76 -3.53 8.10
C CYS A 236 -12.13 -4.19 6.86
N ASP A 237 -11.35 -3.45 6.05
CA ASP A 237 -10.64 -4.04 4.89
C ASP A 237 -9.56 -5.01 5.36
N ASN A 238 -8.82 -4.67 6.41
CA ASN A 238 -7.80 -5.55 6.99
C ASN A 238 -8.40 -6.85 7.55
N LEU A 239 -9.51 -6.79 8.28
CA LEU A 239 -10.20 -7.98 8.77
C LEU A 239 -10.70 -8.87 7.62
N ASN A 240 -11.22 -8.25 6.55
CA ASN A 240 -11.61 -9.00 5.35
C ASN A 240 -10.40 -9.62 4.63
N ALA A 241 -9.30 -8.90 4.54
CA ALA A 241 -8.07 -9.41 3.96
C ALA A 241 -7.54 -10.60 4.75
N LEU A 242 -7.49 -10.49 6.09
CA LEU A 242 -7.04 -11.56 6.99
C LEU A 242 -7.93 -12.80 6.88
N ALA A 243 -9.26 -12.63 6.96
CA ALA A 243 -10.19 -13.75 6.82
C ALA A 243 -10.06 -14.44 5.45
N THR A 244 -9.87 -13.65 4.39
CA THR A 244 -9.67 -14.17 3.03
C THR A 244 -8.32 -14.91 2.91
N TYR A 245 -7.27 -14.36 3.49
CA TYR A 245 -5.93 -14.96 3.49
C TYR A 245 -5.96 -16.30 4.21
N LEU A 246 -6.44 -16.34 5.45
CA LEU A 246 -6.55 -17.56 6.26
C LEU A 246 -7.42 -18.62 5.59
N ALA A 247 -8.56 -18.24 5.03
CA ALA A 247 -9.41 -19.17 4.28
C ALA A 247 -8.73 -19.69 3.02
N THR A 248 -7.91 -18.88 2.33
CA THR A 248 -7.13 -19.32 1.16
C THR A 248 -6.07 -20.33 1.56
N GLU A 249 -5.26 -20.02 2.59
CA GLU A 249 -4.21 -20.93 3.07
C GLU A 249 -4.77 -22.28 3.55
N HIS A 250 -5.96 -22.28 4.11
CA HIS A 250 -6.53 -23.48 4.73
C HIS A 250 -7.33 -24.36 3.77
N PHE A 251 -7.97 -23.78 2.75
CA PHE A 251 -8.95 -24.48 1.90
C PHE A 251 -8.63 -24.45 0.42
N ILE A 252 -7.60 -23.74 -0.04
CA ILE A 252 -7.30 -23.61 -1.47
C ILE A 252 -5.89 -24.09 -1.75
N GLU A 253 -5.77 -25.07 -2.61
CA GLU A 253 -4.46 -25.58 -3.06
C GLU A 253 -3.63 -24.46 -3.73
N PRO A 254 -2.31 -24.39 -3.49
CA PRO A 254 -1.44 -23.34 -4.02
C PRO A 254 -1.54 -23.13 -5.53
N GLU A 255 -1.62 -24.23 -6.30
CA GLU A 255 -1.69 -24.23 -7.77
C GLU A 255 -3.12 -24.07 -8.31
N SER A 256 -4.11 -23.92 -7.44
CA SER A 256 -5.51 -23.78 -7.83
C SER A 256 -5.73 -22.53 -8.70
N PRO A 257 -6.48 -22.64 -9.82
CA PRO A 257 -6.89 -21.48 -10.58
C PRO A 257 -8.02 -20.70 -9.90
N TRP A 258 -8.54 -21.20 -8.78
CA TRP A 258 -9.63 -20.59 -8.06
C TRP A 258 -9.14 -19.63 -6.98
N ARG A 259 -9.83 -18.52 -6.82
CA ARG A 259 -9.55 -17.50 -5.80
C ARG A 259 -10.86 -17.13 -5.10
N ILE A 260 -10.77 -16.80 -3.83
CA ILE A 260 -11.91 -16.32 -3.06
C ILE A 260 -12.44 -15.01 -3.64
N ASN A 261 -13.77 -14.95 -3.80
CA ASN A 261 -14.45 -13.71 -4.17
C ASN A 261 -14.51 -12.76 -2.97
N ARG A 262 -13.55 -11.84 -2.90
CA ARG A 262 -13.41 -10.90 -1.79
C ARG A 262 -14.62 -9.99 -1.57
N THR A 263 -15.43 -9.75 -2.59
CA THR A 263 -16.65 -8.94 -2.47
C THR A 263 -17.71 -9.68 -1.68
N LEU A 264 -17.89 -10.97 -1.95
CA LEU A 264 -18.82 -11.82 -1.22
C LEU A 264 -18.29 -12.12 0.20
N ALA A 265 -16.99 -12.38 0.35
CA ALA A 265 -16.35 -12.51 1.67
C ALA A 265 -16.63 -11.27 2.55
N PHE A 266 -16.50 -10.08 2.00
CA PHE A 266 -16.81 -8.84 2.71
C PHE A 266 -18.29 -8.76 3.09
N SER A 267 -19.21 -9.26 2.26
CA SER A 267 -20.65 -9.26 2.56
C SER A 267 -20.98 -10.13 3.78
N HIS A 268 -20.30 -11.26 3.96
CA HIS A 268 -20.44 -12.11 5.14
C HIS A 268 -19.87 -11.41 6.40
N LEU A 269 -18.69 -10.84 6.30
CA LEU A 269 -18.08 -10.08 7.41
C LEU A 269 -18.92 -8.87 7.80
N ARG A 270 -19.50 -8.14 6.85
CA ARG A 270 -20.36 -6.98 7.11
C ARG A 270 -21.56 -7.33 7.99
N ARG A 271 -22.10 -8.55 7.89
CA ARG A 271 -23.20 -9.02 8.76
C ARG A 271 -22.71 -9.41 10.15
N LEU A 272 -21.49 -9.94 10.24
CA LEU A 272 -20.91 -10.46 11.47
C LEU A 272 -20.34 -9.36 12.37
N LEU A 273 -19.50 -8.47 11.81
CA LEU A 273 -18.72 -7.50 12.57
C LEU A 273 -19.55 -6.58 13.49
N PRO A 274 -20.69 -5.99 13.08
CA PRO A 274 -21.48 -5.16 13.97
C PRO A 274 -21.99 -5.91 15.20
N ARG A 275 -22.34 -7.19 15.06
CA ARG A 275 -22.83 -8.02 16.16
C ARG A 275 -21.70 -8.35 17.16
N VAL A 276 -20.48 -8.54 16.64
CA VAL A 276 -19.29 -8.79 17.47
C VAL A 276 -18.89 -7.51 18.19
N PHE A 277 -18.74 -6.38 17.49
CA PHE A 277 -18.30 -5.13 18.10
C PHE A 277 -19.30 -4.53 19.08
N THR A 278 -20.58 -4.83 18.95
CA THR A 278 -21.60 -4.41 19.92
C THR A 278 -21.78 -5.41 21.09
N GLY A 279 -20.97 -6.46 21.15
CA GLY A 279 -21.06 -7.49 22.18
C GLY A 279 -22.29 -8.41 22.06
N ARG A 280 -23.09 -8.26 20.99
CA ARG A 280 -24.29 -9.10 20.75
C ARG A 280 -23.95 -10.52 20.28
N LEU A 281 -22.69 -10.72 19.85
CA LEU A 281 -22.19 -12.02 19.41
C LEU A 281 -20.77 -12.21 19.91
N ARG A 282 -20.52 -13.29 20.64
CA ARG A 282 -19.18 -13.72 20.99
C ARG A 282 -18.60 -14.58 19.87
N LEU A 283 -17.45 -14.21 19.33
CA LEU A 283 -16.74 -15.06 18.38
C LEU A 283 -16.31 -16.36 19.05
N THR A 284 -16.74 -17.47 18.48
CA THR A 284 -16.32 -18.82 18.84
C THR A 284 -15.65 -19.48 17.64
N SER A 285 -14.86 -20.54 17.86
CA SER A 285 -14.24 -21.30 16.77
C SER A 285 -15.28 -21.80 15.75
N ARG A 286 -16.47 -22.17 16.22
CA ARG A 286 -17.58 -22.60 15.36
C ARG A 286 -18.04 -21.48 14.41
N ILE A 287 -18.26 -20.26 14.91
CA ILE A 287 -18.69 -19.11 14.08
C ILE A 287 -17.62 -18.75 13.06
N VAL A 288 -16.34 -18.84 13.44
CA VAL A 288 -15.22 -18.61 12.53
C VAL A 288 -15.17 -19.68 11.45
N ALA A 289 -15.38 -20.94 11.79
CA ALA A 289 -15.43 -22.05 10.83
C ALA A 289 -16.63 -21.91 9.85
N GLU A 290 -17.80 -21.52 10.35
CA GLU A 290 -18.97 -21.22 9.54
C GLU A 290 -18.68 -20.07 8.56
N LEU A 291 -18.05 -18.99 9.03
CA LEU A 291 -17.63 -17.86 8.17
C LEU A 291 -16.68 -18.31 7.07
N PHE A 292 -15.68 -19.11 7.38
CA PHE A 292 -14.71 -19.60 6.40
C PHE A 292 -15.41 -20.51 5.37
N SER A 293 -16.29 -21.38 5.80
CA SER A 293 -17.09 -22.22 4.90
C SER A 293 -17.92 -21.37 3.92
N GLU A 294 -18.58 -20.32 4.39
CA GLU A 294 -19.35 -19.40 3.55
C GLU A 294 -18.44 -18.63 2.56
N ILE A 295 -17.25 -18.21 2.98
CA ILE A 295 -16.26 -17.51 2.14
C ILE A 295 -15.80 -18.42 1.00
N VAL A 296 -15.49 -19.70 1.30
CA VAL A 296 -14.95 -20.66 0.33
C VAL A 296 -16.01 -21.15 -0.67
N LEU A 297 -17.28 -21.12 -0.33
CA LEU A 297 -18.34 -21.44 -1.30
C LEU A 297 -18.39 -20.47 -2.50
N ASN A 298 -17.77 -19.30 -2.38
CA ASN A 298 -17.84 -18.24 -3.39
C ASN A 298 -16.49 -18.00 -4.07
N LEU A 299 -16.04 -19.00 -4.82
CA LEU A 299 -14.80 -18.92 -5.60
C LEU A 299 -15.04 -18.28 -6.97
N GLN A 300 -14.00 -17.61 -7.47
CA GLN A 300 -13.92 -17.10 -8.83
C GLN A 300 -12.68 -17.64 -9.53
N ARG A 301 -12.80 -17.97 -10.81
CA ARG A 301 -11.65 -18.44 -11.59
C ARG A 301 -10.70 -17.28 -11.88
N PHE A 302 -9.46 -17.43 -11.48
CA PHE A 302 -8.38 -16.53 -11.86
C PHE A 302 -7.83 -16.92 -13.23
N ILE A 303 -7.78 -15.97 -14.15
CA ILE A 303 -7.21 -16.16 -15.49
C ILE A 303 -5.99 -15.22 -15.57
N PRO A 304 -4.76 -15.78 -15.56
CA PRO A 304 -3.54 -14.98 -15.69
C PRO A 304 -3.58 -14.15 -16.99
N ASN A 305 -2.98 -12.99 -16.96
CA ASN A 305 -2.83 -12.09 -18.11
C ASN A 305 -4.14 -11.67 -18.82
N ARG A 306 -5.29 -11.89 -18.20
CA ARG A 306 -6.57 -11.42 -18.74
C ARG A 306 -6.62 -9.90 -18.69
N SER A 307 -6.36 -9.26 -19.81
CA SER A 307 -6.54 -7.81 -19.99
C SER A 307 -7.67 -7.56 -21.00
N ARG A 308 -8.53 -6.61 -20.70
CA ARG A 308 -9.51 -6.11 -21.66
C ARG A 308 -9.27 -4.61 -21.85
N PRO A 309 -9.33 -4.08 -23.08
CA PRO A 309 -9.29 -2.65 -23.32
C PRO A 309 -10.40 -1.98 -22.48
N ARG A 310 -10.04 -0.98 -21.70
CA ARG A 310 -11.02 -0.21 -20.94
C ARG A 310 -11.57 0.88 -21.86
N LEU A 311 -12.87 0.83 -22.11
CA LEU A 311 -13.56 1.99 -22.69
C LEU A 311 -13.46 3.12 -21.67
N VAL A 312 -12.84 4.23 -22.07
CA VAL A 312 -12.79 5.45 -21.26
C VAL A 312 -14.21 6.03 -21.26
N ARG A 313 -14.96 5.72 -20.20
CA ARG A 313 -16.24 6.38 -19.95
C ARG A 313 -15.99 7.56 -19.01
N PRO A 314 -16.56 8.75 -19.28
CA PRO A 314 -16.55 9.84 -18.31
C PRO A 314 -17.16 9.29 -17.01
N LYS A 315 -16.44 9.44 -15.91
CA LYS A 315 -16.98 9.06 -14.59
C LYS A 315 -18.19 9.94 -14.32
N PRO A 316 -19.39 9.38 -14.10
CA PRO A 316 -20.52 10.17 -13.67
C PRO A 316 -20.12 10.93 -12.41
N HIS A 317 -20.53 12.19 -12.31
CA HIS A 317 -20.30 13.00 -11.14
C HIS A 317 -21.06 12.33 -9.99
N GLN A 318 -20.36 11.66 -9.09
CA GLN A 318 -21.01 11.09 -7.90
C GLN A 318 -21.47 12.24 -7.03
N SER A 319 -22.77 12.32 -6.82
CA SER A 319 -23.32 13.19 -5.78
C SER A 319 -22.73 12.71 -4.44
N HIS A 320 -21.99 13.60 -3.77
CA HIS A 320 -21.43 13.30 -2.45
C HIS A 320 -22.57 13.25 -1.45
N ALA A 321 -23.15 12.07 -1.28
CA ALA A 321 -24.19 11.86 -0.31
C ALA A 321 -23.58 11.49 1.05
N TYR A 322 -24.21 11.96 2.12
CA TYR A 322 -24.05 11.38 3.45
C TYR A 322 -24.21 9.87 3.39
N LYS A 323 -23.50 9.15 4.28
CA LYS A 323 -23.91 7.80 4.63
C LYS A 323 -25.40 7.85 4.96
N GLN A 324 -26.24 7.23 4.15
CA GLN A 324 -27.60 6.96 4.57
C GLN A 324 -27.50 6.06 5.81
N VAL A 325 -28.09 6.54 6.91
CA VAL A 325 -28.27 5.72 8.10
C VAL A 325 -29.21 4.58 7.69
N PRO A 326 -28.86 3.30 7.96
CA PRO A 326 -29.71 2.17 7.63
C PRO A 326 -31.04 2.25 8.35
#